data_d117fcf6018cd849f14000c721d670eb
#
_entry.id   d117fcf6018cd849f14000c721d670eb
#
_cell.length_a   1.000
_cell.length_b   1.000
_cell.length_c   1.000
_cell.angle_alpha   90.00
_cell.angle_beta   90.00
_cell.angle_gamma   90.00
#
_symmetry.space_group_name_H-M   'P 1'
#
loop_
_entity.id
_entity.type
_entity.pdbx_description
1 polymer ?
#
loop_
_entity_poly.entity_id
_entity_poly.type
_entity_poly.pdbx_seq_one_letter_code
_entity_poly.pdbx_strand_id
1 'polypeptide(L)'
;MKIYEVGGAVRDSLLNKDAKDKDWVVVGSSPEEMIAKGFKPIGKDFPVFLHPESNEEYALARTERKTGKGYHGFNFYYGKEVTLEEDLSRRDLTINAIARDSDGKIIDPFNGLNDIKNKIFRHVSDAFSEDPLRAIRLARFHTYEHLKDFKIDSITIKLIKAIVDSGEIANLSADRVWVETELAIKSKIPNKFFEIILELNLKEPFFKSLEDSKCDSSSSNIIRWAELQANNNFLLGDVLPIPNIYKNASNIFEMLLKIDADMTSKELINLVPLINFDRNEDLIKGLTALPQLTETSNLILNLLKNSKETDFSVLKDIPNNEINEEKLKIYLNIINKSL
;
A
#
# COMPACT_ATOMS: atom_id res chain seq x y z
N MET A 1 -8.04 -11.06 33.95
CA MET A 1 -7.86 -11.10 32.51
C MET A 1 -9.22 -10.97 31.83
N LYS A 2 -9.41 -9.95 30.99
CA LYS A 2 -10.57 -9.76 30.12
C LYS A 2 -10.08 -9.62 28.70
N ILE A 3 -10.85 -10.12 27.73
CA ILE A 3 -10.48 -10.14 26.33
C ILE A 3 -11.55 -9.38 25.52
N TYR A 4 -11.11 -8.57 24.60
CA TYR A 4 -11.98 -7.75 23.77
C TYR A 4 -11.54 -7.83 22.32
N GLU A 5 -12.49 -8.06 21.40
CA GLU A 5 -12.29 -7.83 19.97
C GLU A 5 -12.24 -6.31 19.73
N VAL A 6 -11.33 -5.82 18.91
CA VAL A 6 -11.10 -4.36 18.75
C VAL A 6 -10.79 -3.97 17.31
N GLY A 7 -10.84 -2.68 17.04
CA GLY A 7 -10.29 -2.09 15.83
C GLY A 7 -11.09 -2.33 14.56
N GLY A 8 -10.40 -2.58 13.46
CA GLY A 8 -10.98 -2.73 12.13
C GLY A 8 -12.04 -3.80 12.03
N ALA A 9 -11.86 -4.92 12.71
CA ALA A 9 -12.81 -6.04 12.70
C ALA A 9 -14.17 -5.65 13.31
N VAL A 10 -14.16 -4.94 14.44
CA VAL A 10 -15.40 -4.45 15.06
C VAL A 10 -16.07 -3.40 14.18
N ARG A 11 -15.31 -2.42 13.64
CA ARG A 11 -15.83 -1.42 12.70
C ARG A 11 -16.50 -2.07 11.48
N ASP A 12 -15.81 -3.00 10.84
CA ASP A 12 -16.30 -3.63 9.60
C ASP A 12 -17.54 -4.47 9.86
N SER A 13 -17.58 -5.19 10.98
CA SER A 13 -18.78 -5.91 11.44
C SER A 13 -19.98 -4.96 11.67
N LEU A 14 -19.75 -3.79 12.26
CA LEU A 14 -20.80 -2.76 12.47
C LEU A 14 -21.29 -2.17 11.14
N LEU A 15 -20.48 -2.22 10.10
CA LEU A 15 -20.82 -1.82 8.72
C LEU A 15 -21.34 -3.00 7.87
N ASN A 16 -21.65 -4.15 8.49
CA ASN A 16 -22.10 -5.38 7.83
C ASN A 16 -21.11 -5.89 6.77
N LYS A 17 -19.80 -5.79 7.07
CA LYS A 17 -18.71 -6.35 6.29
C LYS A 17 -18.04 -7.47 7.05
N ASP A 18 -17.65 -8.51 6.32
CA ASP A 18 -16.90 -9.61 6.89
C ASP A 18 -15.48 -9.12 7.26
N ALA A 19 -15.15 -9.23 8.54
CA ALA A 19 -13.80 -8.99 9.02
C ALA A 19 -12.96 -10.26 8.77
N LYS A 20 -11.87 -10.12 8.01
CA LYS A 20 -10.98 -11.24 7.71
C LYS A 20 -10.04 -11.55 8.86
N ASP A 21 -9.50 -10.49 9.47
CA ASP A 21 -8.51 -10.59 10.52
C ASP A 21 -9.06 -9.92 11.79
N LYS A 22 -9.04 -10.62 12.90
CA LYS A 22 -9.51 -10.12 14.19
C LYS A 22 -8.32 -9.77 15.06
N ASP A 23 -8.37 -8.58 15.62
CA ASP A 23 -7.43 -8.11 16.63
C ASP A 23 -8.07 -8.21 18.02
N TRP A 24 -7.31 -8.73 18.98
CA TRP A 24 -7.76 -8.89 20.36
C TRP A 24 -6.90 -8.09 21.33
N VAL A 25 -7.55 -7.39 22.26
CA VAL A 25 -6.89 -6.74 23.39
C VAL A 25 -7.17 -7.50 24.67
N VAL A 26 -6.11 -7.73 25.42
CA VAL A 26 -6.15 -8.42 26.72
C VAL A 26 -5.88 -7.41 27.83
N VAL A 27 -6.84 -7.22 28.72
CA VAL A 27 -6.77 -6.32 29.88
C VAL A 27 -6.61 -7.11 31.15
N GLY A 28 -5.77 -6.64 32.10
CA GLY A 28 -5.57 -7.24 33.39
C GLY A 28 -4.80 -8.56 33.36
N SER A 29 -3.80 -8.65 32.48
CA SER A 29 -2.88 -9.79 32.39
C SER A 29 -1.43 -9.31 32.21
N SER A 30 -0.47 -10.24 32.30
CA SER A 30 0.94 -10.00 32.05
C SER A 30 1.48 -10.95 30.98
N PRO A 31 2.67 -10.70 30.42
CA PRO A 31 3.30 -11.62 29.47
C PRO A 31 3.46 -13.04 30.02
N GLU A 32 3.84 -13.16 31.28
CA GLU A 32 4.04 -14.46 31.95
C GLU A 32 2.72 -15.22 32.08
N GLU A 33 1.63 -14.54 32.42
CA GLU A 33 0.30 -15.14 32.51
C GLU A 33 -0.23 -15.57 31.13
N MET A 34 0.07 -14.81 30.07
CA MET A 34 -0.26 -15.18 28.69
C MET A 34 0.48 -16.46 28.28
N ILE A 35 1.79 -16.51 28.53
CA ILE A 35 2.62 -17.71 28.25
C ILE A 35 2.14 -18.91 29.05
N ALA A 36 1.85 -18.75 30.35
CA ALA A 36 1.33 -19.82 31.18
C ALA A 36 -0.01 -20.40 30.72
N LYS A 37 -0.79 -19.61 29.95
CA LYS A 37 -2.04 -20.03 29.28
C LYS A 37 -1.84 -20.60 27.88
N GLY A 38 -0.59 -20.80 27.44
CA GLY A 38 -0.25 -21.40 26.15
C GLY A 38 -0.18 -20.43 24.97
N PHE A 39 -0.35 -19.12 25.21
CA PHE A 39 -0.16 -18.13 24.15
C PHE A 39 1.32 -18.03 23.76
N LYS A 40 1.61 -17.90 22.47
CA LYS A 40 2.97 -17.83 21.94
C LYS A 40 3.36 -16.38 21.67
N PRO A 41 4.41 -15.83 22.32
CA PRO A 41 4.84 -14.46 22.06
C PRO A 41 5.35 -14.31 20.63
N ILE A 42 4.96 -13.21 19.96
CA ILE A 42 5.46 -12.78 18.66
C ILE A 42 5.90 -11.31 18.74
N GLY A 43 6.99 -10.98 18.04
CA GLY A 43 7.56 -9.64 18.08
C GLY A 43 8.52 -9.43 19.26
N LYS A 44 9.50 -8.56 19.06
CA LYS A 44 10.54 -8.25 20.06
C LYS A 44 10.18 -7.05 20.93
N ASP A 45 9.39 -6.11 20.37
CA ASP A 45 9.18 -4.80 20.99
C ASP A 45 7.78 -4.64 21.61
N PHE A 46 6.84 -5.55 21.32
CA PHE A 46 5.46 -5.47 21.82
C PHE A 46 4.99 -6.81 22.39
N PRO A 47 4.21 -6.79 23.47
CA PRO A 47 3.60 -8.00 24.03
C PRO A 47 2.38 -8.42 23.18
N VAL A 48 2.64 -8.90 21.98
CA VAL A 48 1.66 -9.55 21.10
C VAL A 48 1.89 -11.05 21.14
N PHE A 49 0.80 -11.80 21.15
CA PHE A 49 0.81 -13.25 21.31
C PHE A 49 -0.13 -13.89 20.28
N LEU A 50 0.22 -15.07 19.81
CA LEU A 50 -0.70 -15.92 19.03
C LEU A 50 -1.50 -16.83 19.98
N HIS A 51 -2.80 -16.88 19.73
CA HIS A 51 -3.67 -17.82 20.42
C HIS A 51 -3.28 -19.26 20.07
N PRO A 52 -3.23 -20.19 21.06
CA PRO A 52 -2.70 -21.53 20.86
C PRO A 52 -3.46 -22.37 19.82
N GLU A 53 -4.74 -22.11 19.62
CA GLU A 53 -5.62 -22.88 18.73
C GLU A 53 -5.93 -22.10 17.42
N SER A 54 -6.37 -20.82 17.52
CA SER A 54 -6.82 -20.06 16.36
C SER A 54 -5.68 -19.34 15.61
N ASN A 55 -4.51 -19.17 16.23
CA ASN A 55 -3.40 -18.35 15.76
C ASN A 55 -3.76 -16.87 15.52
N GLU A 56 -4.87 -16.41 16.06
CA GLU A 56 -5.23 -14.98 16.05
C GLU A 56 -4.32 -14.19 16.97
N GLU A 57 -4.12 -12.90 16.68
CA GLU A 57 -3.24 -12.01 17.43
C GLU A 57 -3.92 -11.39 18.65
N TYR A 58 -3.29 -11.56 19.81
CA TYR A 58 -3.72 -11.02 21.09
C TYR A 58 -2.66 -10.08 21.63
N ALA A 59 -2.97 -8.79 21.77
CA ALA A 59 -2.09 -7.80 22.36
C ALA A 59 -2.49 -7.49 23.79
N LEU A 60 -1.52 -7.35 24.70
CA LEU A 60 -1.81 -6.78 26.03
C LEU A 60 -2.20 -5.30 25.87
N ALA A 61 -3.20 -4.86 26.64
CA ALA A 61 -3.55 -3.46 26.74
C ALA A 61 -2.33 -2.63 27.13
N ARG A 62 -2.10 -1.53 26.43
CA ARG A 62 -0.92 -0.71 26.63
C ARG A 62 -1.20 0.78 26.45
N THR A 63 -0.36 1.59 27.08
CA THR A 63 -0.22 3.01 26.80
C THR A 63 1.07 3.24 26.02
N GLU A 64 1.08 4.29 25.21
CA GLU A 64 2.24 4.71 24.41
C GLU A 64 2.61 6.13 24.85
N ARG A 65 3.92 6.39 25.05
CA ARG A 65 4.42 7.74 25.32
C ARG A 65 5.59 8.03 24.38
N LYS A 66 5.47 9.11 23.62
CA LYS A 66 6.58 9.60 22.77
C LYS A 66 7.68 10.16 23.66
N THR A 67 8.87 9.57 23.59
CA THR A 67 10.07 9.99 24.34
C THR A 67 11.19 10.47 23.42
N GLY A 68 11.02 10.38 22.08
CA GLY A 68 12.01 10.77 21.09
C GLY A 68 11.39 10.95 19.71
N LYS A 69 12.27 11.16 18.71
CA LYS A 69 11.86 11.28 17.29
C LYS A 69 11.79 9.89 16.62
N GLY A 70 10.84 9.74 15.70
CA GLY A 70 10.69 8.54 14.87
C GLY A 70 10.12 7.32 15.63
N TYR A 71 10.14 6.16 14.96
CA TYR A 71 9.53 4.91 15.45
C TYR A 71 10.14 4.39 16.77
N HIS A 72 11.45 4.55 16.98
CA HIS A 72 12.13 4.15 18.24
C HIS A 72 11.94 5.15 19.38
N GLY A 73 11.22 6.25 19.15
CA GLY A 73 10.94 7.27 20.15
C GLY A 73 9.71 7.00 21.02
N PHE A 74 9.17 5.76 21.04
CA PHE A 74 8.02 5.39 21.86
C PHE A 74 8.44 4.47 23.01
N ASN A 75 7.99 4.80 24.21
CA ASN A 75 7.98 3.87 25.34
C ASN A 75 6.60 3.28 25.48
N PHE A 76 6.54 1.96 25.46
CA PHE A 76 5.32 1.19 25.68
C PHE A 76 5.24 0.76 27.12
N TYR A 77 4.12 1.05 27.74
CA TYR A 77 3.82 0.58 29.08
C TYR A 77 2.62 -0.37 29.02
N TYR A 78 2.81 -1.59 29.46
CA TYR A 78 1.82 -2.65 29.54
C TYR A 78 1.83 -3.25 30.94
N GLY A 79 0.86 -2.89 31.74
CA GLY A 79 0.67 -3.39 33.11
C GLY A 79 -0.75 -3.90 33.27
N LYS A 80 -0.98 -4.68 34.34
CA LYS A 80 -2.31 -5.20 34.64
C LYS A 80 -3.35 -4.10 34.94
N GLU A 81 -2.88 -2.93 35.31
CA GLU A 81 -3.66 -1.74 35.60
C GLU A 81 -4.09 -0.97 34.35
N VAL A 82 -3.46 -1.20 33.18
CA VAL A 82 -3.85 -0.52 31.94
C VAL A 82 -5.26 -0.94 31.56
N THR A 83 -6.11 0.06 31.44
CA THR A 83 -7.53 -0.12 31.14
C THR A 83 -7.76 -0.29 29.63
N LEU A 84 -8.94 -0.80 29.26
CA LEU A 84 -9.36 -0.85 27.86
C LEU A 84 -9.46 0.56 27.25
N GLU A 85 -9.97 1.52 28.01
CA GLU A 85 -10.14 2.90 27.55
C GLU A 85 -8.78 3.55 27.23
N GLU A 86 -7.77 3.34 28.06
CA GLU A 86 -6.41 3.83 27.80
C GLU A 86 -5.81 3.18 26.52
N ASP A 87 -6.02 1.89 26.27
CA ASP A 87 -5.58 1.27 25.02
C ASP A 87 -6.33 1.81 23.81
N LEU A 88 -7.64 2.03 23.92
CA LEU A 88 -8.43 2.58 22.84
C LEU A 88 -8.09 4.07 22.56
N SER A 89 -7.73 4.85 23.60
CA SER A 89 -7.41 6.27 23.47
C SER A 89 -6.19 6.58 22.58
N ARG A 90 -5.24 5.65 22.52
CA ARG A 90 -4.02 5.78 21.70
C ARG A 90 -4.22 5.38 20.24
N ARG A 91 -5.40 4.91 19.83
CA ARG A 91 -5.67 4.49 18.46
C ARG A 91 -5.81 5.69 17.52
N ASP A 92 -5.80 5.40 16.20
CA ASP A 92 -5.84 6.44 15.18
C ASP A 92 -7.20 7.16 15.10
N LEU A 93 -8.28 6.42 14.85
CA LEU A 93 -9.61 6.96 14.59
C LEU A 93 -10.66 6.42 15.56
N THR A 94 -11.65 7.22 15.91
CA THR A 94 -12.78 6.84 16.79
C THR A 94 -13.46 5.56 16.30
N ILE A 95 -13.65 5.42 14.99
CA ILE A 95 -14.25 4.22 14.39
C ILE A 95 -13.40 2.96 14.53
N ASN A 96 -12.11 3.07 14.83
CA ASN A 96 -11.19 1.99 15.11
C ASN A 96 -10.93 1.82 16.63
N ALA A 97 -11.50 2.70 17.47
CA ALA A 97 -11.40 2.70 18.92
C ALA A 97 -12.67 2.15 19.58
N ILE A 98 -13.33 1.21 18.94
CA ILE A 98 -14.50 0.48 19.43
C ILE A 98 -14.07 -0.94 19.79
N ALA A 99 -14.58 -1.45 20.90
CA ALA A 99 -14.35 -2.80 21.34
C ALA A 99 -15.66 -3.60 21.46
N ARG A 100 -15.54 -4.93 21.41
CA ARG A 100 -16.63 -5.88 21.66
C ARG A 100 -16.16 -6.89 22.70
N ASP A 101 -16.93 -7.11 23.74
CA ASP A 101 -16.64 -8.14 24.75
C ASP A 101 -17.10 -9.52 24.32
N SER A 102 -16.84 -10.55 25.16
CA SER A 102 -17.23 -11.94 24.90
C SER A 102 -18.74 -12.16 24.82
N ASP A 103 -19.54 -11.27 25.41
CA ASP A 103 -20.99 -11.35 25.39
C ASP A 103 -21.60 -10.58 24.22
N GLY A 104 -20.76 -10.02 23.34
CA GLY A 104 -21.13 -9.25 22.18
C GLY A 104 -21.47 -7.78 22.47
N LYS A 105 -21.32 -7.31 23.71
CA LYS A 105 -21.56 -5.93 24.09
C LYS A 105 -20.52 -5.00 23.50
N ILE A 106 -20.98 -3.92 22.86
CA ILE A 106 -20.11 -2.88 22.30
C ILE A 106 -19.69 -1.92 23.41
N ILE A 107 -18.41 -1.57 23.42
CA ILE A 107 -17.77 -0.59 24.29
C ILE A 107 -17.18 0.49 23.42
N ASP A 108 -17.72 1.69 23.51
CA ASP A 108 -17.39 2.82 22.63
C ASP A 108 -17.18 4.10 23.46
N PRO A 109 -16.01 4.25 24.12
CA PRO A 109 -15.75 5.41 24.97
C PRO A 109 -15.52 6.71 24.18
N PHE A 110 -15.23 6.61 22.87
CA PHE A 110 -14.87 7.75 22.02
C PHE A 110 -15.92 8.11 20.96
N ASN A 111 -17.15 7.59 21.11
CA ASN A 111 -18.29 7.91 20.26
C ASN A 111 -18.09 7.50 18.78
N GLY A 112 -17.33 6.44 18.52
CA GLY A 112 -17.04 5.90 17.19
C GLY A 112 -18.28 5.37 16.47
N LEU A 113 -19.30 4.85 17.20
CA LEU A 113 -20.59 4.45 16.63
C LEU A 113 -21.32 5.62 15.96
N ASN A 114 -21.27 6.80 16.59
CA ASN A 114 -21.87 8.00 16.00
C ASN A 114 -21.09 8.46 14.76
N ASP A 115 -19.76 8.38 14.80
CA ASP A 115 -18.92 8.72 13.65
C ASP A 115 -19.10 7.71 12.49
N ILE A 116 -19.29 6.42 12.77
CA ILE A 116 -19.69 5.42 11.74
C ILE A 116 -21.04 5.82 11.10
N LYS A 117 -22.04 6.13 11.92
CA LYS A 117 -23.39 6.51 11.45
C LYS A 117 -23.35 7.76 10.56
N ASN A 118 -22.54 8.74 10.94
CA ASN A 118 -22.41 10.02 10.23
C ASN A 118 -21.34 10.00 9.13
N LYS A 119 -20.65 8.87 8.94
CA LYS A 119 -19.54 8.69 7.98
C LYS A 119 -18.43 9.71 8.19
N ILE A 120 -17.86 9.76 9.40
CA ILE A 120 -16.84 10.71 9.80
C ILE A 120 -15.55 9.96 10.18
N PHE A 121 -14.41 10.39 9.64
CA PHE A 121 -13.08 10.08 10.14
C PHE A 121 -12.66 11.15 11.16
N ARG A 122 -12.65 10.79 12.42
CA ARG A 122 -12.23 11.62 13.54
C ARG A 122 -11.09 10.94 14.28
N HIS A 123 -10.01 11.67 14.60
CA HIS A 123 -8.97 11.16 15.49
C HIS A 123 -9.52 10.96 16.92
N VAL A 124 -8.94 10.02 17.64
CA VAL A 124 -9.41 9.66 18.99
C VAL A 124 -8.99 10.70 20.03
N SER A 125 -7.72 11.09 20.01
CA SER A 125 -7.11 11.98 20.99
C SER A 125 -5.87 12.67 20.41
N ASP A 126 -5.25 13.56 21.20
CA ASP A 126 -4.00 14.25 20.80
C ASP A 126 -2.84 13.26 20.52
N ALA A 127 -2.91 12.03 21.04
CA ALA A 127 -1.98 10.95 20.71
C ALA A 127 -1.92 10.64 19.21
N PHE A 128 -2.91 11.07 18.41
CA PHE A 128 -2.85 10.96 16.95
C PHE A 128 -1.61 11.63 16.37
N SER A 129 -1.21 12.79 16.91
CA SER A 129 -0.03 13.54 16.45
C SER A 129 1.30 12.88 16.83
N GLU A 130 1.30 11.96 17.78
CA GLU A 130 2.53 11.26 18.20
C GLU A 130 3.10 10.37 17.11
N ASP A 131 2.24 9.78 16.27
CA ASP A 131 2.66 8.98 15.11
C ASP A 131 2.10 9.58 13.80
N PRO A 132 2.90 10.39 13.08
CA PRO A 132 2.48 11.02 11.82
C PRO A 132 2.00 10.04 10.75
N LEU A 133 2.38 8.75 10.82
CA LEU A 133 1.89 7.71 9.91
C LEU A 133 0.36 7.57 9.95
N ARG A 134 -0.28 7.94 11.05
CA ARG A 134 -1.75 7.89 11.17
C ARG A 134 -2.46 8.77 10.14
N ALA A 135 -1.83 9.87 9.69
CA ALA A 135 -2.34 10.68 8.59
C ALA A 135 -2.31 9.91 7.25
N ILE A 136 -1.22 9.18 6.97
CA ILE A 136 -1.09 8.31 5.79
C ILE A 136 -2.09 7.14 5.87
N ARG A 137 -2.27 6.54 7.07
CA ARG A 137 -3.26 5.48 7.31
C ARG A 137 -4.70 5.97 7.07
N LEU A 138 -5.00 7.20 7.48
CA LEU A 138 -6.31 7.82 7.22
C LEU A 138 -6.57 7.92 5.71
N ALA A 139 -5.59 8.34 4.91
CA ALA A 139 -5.69 8.33 3.45
C ALA A 139 -5.97 6.91 2.91
N ARG A 140 -5.30 5.87 3.45
CA ARG A 140 -5.56 4.49 3.06
C ARG A 140 -6.97 4.01 3.41
N PHE A 141 -7.55 4.43 4.54
CA PHE A 141 -8.92 4.03 4.87
C PHE A 141 -9.96 4.51 3.85
N HIS A 142 -9.74 5.62 3.16
CA HIS A 142 -10.61 6.04 2.05
C HIS A 142 -10.61 5.09 0.85
N THR A 143 -9.63 4.21 0.74
CA THR A 143 -9.56 3.21 -0.36
C THR A 143 -10.50 2.02 -0.13
N TYR A 144 -11.07 1.87 1.05
CA TYR A 144 -12.03 0.82 1.36
C TYR A 144 -13.41 1.24 0.87
N GLU A 145 -14.07 0.40 0.08
CA GLU A 145 -15.33 0.72 -0.58
C GLU A 145 -16.43 1.16 0.41
N HIS A 146 -16.49 0.54 1.58
CA HIS A 146 -17.45 0.89 2.64
C HIS A 146 -17.08 2.15 3.44
N LEU A 147 -15.88 2.69 3.26
CA LEU A 147 -15.39 3.90 3.93
C LEU A 147 -15.13 5.06 2.95
N LYS A 148 -15.29 4.86 1.64
CA LYS A 148 -14.94 5.84 0.61
C LYS A 148 -15.67 7.18 0.72
N ASP A 149 -16.89 7.17 1.29
CA ASP A 149 -17.74 8.35 1.43
C ASP A 149 -17.60 9.02 2.82
N PHE A 150 -16.70 8.54 3.66
CA PHE A 150 -16.43 9.16 4.94
C PHE A 150 -15.72 10.49 4.75
N LYS A 151 -16.15 11.50 5.51
CA LYS A 151 -15.53 12.83 5.51
C LYS A 151 -14.58 12.97 6.68
N ILE A 152 -13.49 13.66 6.49
CA ILE A 152 -12.56 13.94 7.58
C ILE A 152 -13.12 15.08 8.43
N ASP A 153 -13.14 14.88 9.74
CA ASP A 153 -13.57 15.92 10.69
C ASP A 153 -12.66 17.14 10.62
N SER A 154 -13.24 18.32 10.75
CA SER A 154 -12.50 19.59 10.61
C SER A 154 -11.38 19.78 11.64
N ILE A 155 -11.55 19.22 12.86
CA ILE A 155 -10.50 19.27 13.90
C ILE A 155 -9.37 18.31 13.51
N THR A 156 -9.69 17.14 12.95
CA THR A 156 -8.71 16.18 12.44
C THR A 156 -7.90 16.77 11.28
N ILE A 157 -8.55 17.50 10.36
CA ILE A 157 -7.84 18.21 9.27
C ILE A 157 -6.84 19.23 9.85
N LYS A 158 -7.26 20.02 10.84
CA LYS A 158 -6.38 21.01 11.52
C LYS A 158 -5.19 20.33 12.18
N LEU A 159 -5.40 19.19 12.82
CA LEU A 159 -4.34 18.41 13.47
C LEU A 159 -3.35 17.86 12.43
N ILE A 160 -3.84 17.29 11.34
CA ILE A 160 -3.00 16.79 10.25
C ILE A 160 -2.20 17.94 9.64
N LYS A 161 -2.82 19.11 9.43
CA LYS A 161 -2.10 20.29 8.95
C LYS A 161 -0.97 20.70 9.89
N ALA A 162 -1.20 20.70 11.20
CA ALA A 162 -0.15 21.00 12.18
C ALA A 162 1.00 19.98 12.12
N ILE A 163 0.70 18.69 11.90
CA ILE A 163 1.71 17.64 11.69
C ILE A 163 2.54 17.91 10.44
N VAL A 164 1.91 18.30 9.34
CA VAL A 164 2.59 18.65 8.08
C VAL A 164 3.49 19.88 8.29
N ASP A 165 2.94 20.94 8.88
CA ASP A 165 3.65 22.21 9.11
C ASP A 165 4.85 22.05 10.07
N SER A 166 4.79 21.07 10.99
CA SER A 166 5.93 20.74 11.88
C SER A 166 7.07 19.98 11.20
N GLY A 167 6.85 19.44 9.99
CA GLY A 167 7.83 18.61 9.27
C GLY A 167 7.98 17.18 9.82
N GLU A 168 7.14 16.75 10.76
CA GLU A 168 7.21 15.41 11.39
C GLU A 168 6.97 14.27 10.38
N ILE A 169 6.29 14.51 9.26
CA ILE A 169 6.09 13.54 8.18
C ILE A 169 7.45 13.06 7.63
N ALA A 170 8.44 13.95 7.52
CA ALA A 170 9.76 13.61 7.02
C ALA A 170 10.57 12.65 7.92
N ASN A 171 10.17 12.49 9.18
CA ASN A 171 10.79 11.57 10.13
C ASN A 171 10.21 10.14 10.07
N LEU A 172 9.20 9.88 9.22
CA LEU A 172 8.63 8.55 9.05
C LEU A 172 9.62 7.61 8.38
N SER A 173 9.59 6.34 8.80
CA SER A 173 10.29 5.28 8.07
C SER A 173 9.65 5.10 6.69
N ALA A 174 10.47 5.12 5.65
CA ALA A 174 10.04 4.90 4.28
C ALA A 174 9.38 3.51 4.10
N ASP A 175 9.86 2.50 4.84
CA ASP A 175 9.25 1.15 4.82
C ASP A 175 7.81 1.17 5.32
N ARG A 176 7.53 1.89 6.41
CA ARG A 176 6.17 2.00 6.94
C ARG A 176 5.25 2.73 5.96
N VAL A 177 5.73 3.79 5.33
CA VAL A 177 4.97 4.53 4.31
C VAL A 177 4.70 3.65 3.09
N TRP A 178 5.71 2.87 2.65
CA TRP A 178 5.52 1.94 1.53
C TRP A 178 4.48 0.86 1.84
N VAL A 179 4.47 0.30 3.05
CA VAL A 179 3.46 -0.69 3.46
C VAL A 179 2.04 -0.11 3.32
N GLU A 180 1.78 1.10 3.82
CA GLU A 180 0.48 1.75 3.69
C GLU A 180 0.12 2.03 2.22
N THR A 181 1.12 2.46 1.43
CA THR A 181 0.97 2.72 -0.01
C THR A 181 0.63 1.44 -0.78
N GLU A 182 1.35 0.36 -0.52
CA GLU A 182 1.11 -0.92 -1.19
C GLU A 182 -0.27 -1.50 -0.84
N LEU A 183 -0.68 -1.40 0.43
CA LEU A 183 -2.03 -1.78 0.88
C LEU A 183 -3.11 -0.94 0.18
N ALA A 184 -2.87 0.35 -0.02
CA ALA A 184 -3.78 1.23 -0.76
C ALA A 184 -3.89 0.83 -2.24
N ILE A 185 -2.77 0.57 -2.91
CA ILE A 185 -2.73 0.12 -4.31
C ILE A 185 -3.46 -1.22 -4.49
N LYS A 186 -3.37 -2.12 -3.52
CA LYS A 186 -4.08 -3.42 -3.51
C LYS A 186 -5.58 -3.31 -3.25
N SER A 187 -6.06 -2.17 -2.81
CA SER A 187 -7.46 -1.96 -2.44
C SER A 187 -8.40 -1.82 -3.66
N LYS A 188 -9.71 -1.69 -3.41
CA LYS A 188 -10.73 -1.53 -4.46
C LYS A 188 -10.67 -0.17 -5.16
N ILE A 189 -10.28 0.89 -4.45
CA ILE A 189 -10.33 2.28 -4.94
C ILE A 189 -8.97 2.95 -4.64
N PRO A 190 -7.89 2.52 -5.29
CA PRO A 190 -6.52 2.93 -4.94
C PRO A 190 -6.26 4.44 -5.14
N ASN A 191 -6.88 5.06 -6.14
CA ASN A 191 -6.75 6.49 -6.42
C ASN A 191 -7.16 7.37 -5.23
N LYS A 192 -8.12 6.92 -4.40
CA LYS A 192 -8.53 7.67 -3.20
C LYS A 192 -7.39 7.93 -2.22
N PHE A 193 -6.44 7.04 -2.11
CA PHE A 193 -5.25 7.25 -1.29
C PHE A 193 -4.48 8.49 -1.75
N PHE A 194 -4.18 8.56 -3.04
CA PHE A 194 -3.39 9.64 -3.62
C PHE A 194 -4.18 10.96 -3.69
N GLU A 195 -5.49 10.90 -3.90
CA GLU A 195 -6.37 12.08 -3.78
C GLU A 195 -6.27 12.71 -2.39
N ILE A 196 -6.35 11.91 -1.32
CA ILE A 196 -6.25 12.40 0.07
C ILE A 196 -4.83 12.87 0.40
N ILE A 197 -3.78 12.19 -0.12
CA ILE A 197 -2.39 12.68 0.01
C ILE A 197 -2.25 14.09 -0.59
N LEU A 198 -2.86 14.35 -1.74
CA LEU A 198 -2.89 15.68 -2.38
C LEU A 198 -3.72 16.69 -1.57
N GLU A 199 -4.94 16.33 -1.19
CA GLU A 199 -5.88 17.18 -0.46
C GLU A 199 -5.31 17.67 0.90
N LEU A 200 -4.65 16.77 1.63
CA LEU A 200 -4.08 17.06 2.95
C LEU A 200 -2.62 17.55 2.90
N ASN A 201 -2.07 17.76 1.70
CA ASN A 201 -0.68 18.17 1.48
C ASN A 201 0.35 17.24 2.16
N LEU A 202 0.14 15.92 2.10
CA LEU A 202 1.00 14.89 2.68
C LEU A 202 2.11 14.41 1.72
N LYS A 203 2.43 15.19 0.68
CA LYS A 203 3.33 14.77 -0.39
C LYS A 203 4.79 14.63 0.04
N GLU A 204 5.28 15.55 0.87
CA GLU A 204 6.70 15.58 1.23
C GLU A 204 7.02 14.63 2.38
N PRO A 205 8.14 13.91 2.31
CA PRO A 205 9.06 13.81 1.16
C PRO A 205 8.73 12.64 0.20
N PHE A 206 7.76 11.80 0.53
CA PHE A 206 7.56 10.47 -0.07
C PHE A 206 6.87 10.49 -1.44
N PHE A 207 6.04 11.50 -1.69
CA PHE A 207 5.21 11.66 -2.88
C PHE A 207 5.43 13.03 -3.54
N LYS A 208 6.64 13.57 -3.46
CA LYS A 208 6.97 14.94 -3.88
C LYS A 208 6.44 15.32 -5.26
N SER A 209 6.59 14.41 -6.23
CA SER A 209 6.18 14.63 -7.63
C SER A 209 4.75 14.17 -7.93
N LEU A 210 3.93 13.89 -6.91
CA LEU A 210 2.54 13.49 -7.11
C LEU A 210 1.70 14.69 -7.55
N GLU A 211 1.09 14.59 -8.72
CA GLU A 211 0.17 15.58 -9.31
C GLU A 211 -1.16 14.95 -9.74
N ASP A 212 -1.12 13.71 -10.22
CA ASP A 212 -2.28 12.93 -10.63
C ASP A 212 -2.42 11.67 -9.78
N SER A 213 -3.63 11.41 -9.30
CA SER A 213 -3.95 10.26 -8.44
C SER A 213 -4.41 9.02 -9.20
N LYS A 214 -4.61 9.12 -10.52
CA LYS A 214 -5.22 8.05 -11.32
C LYS A 214 -4.34 6.81 -11.40
N CYS A 215 -4.88 5.67 -10.93
CA CYS A 215 -4.21 4.36 -10.93
C CYS A 215 -5.20 3.19 -10.84
N ASP A 216 -6.40 3.33 -11.33
CA ASP A 216 -7.50 2.36 -11.15
C ASP A 216 -7.98 1.69 -12.44
N SER A 217 -7.28 1.90 -13.57
CA SER A 217 -7.63 1.30 -14.87
C SER A 217 -7.39 -0.22 -14.93
N SER A 218 -6.66 -0.79 -13.95
CA SER A 218 -6.38 -2.22 -13.88
C SER A 218 -6.73 -2.81 -12.51
N SER A 219 -6.96 -4.12 -12.44
CA SER A 219 -7.09 -4.86 -11.18
C SER A 219 -5.73 -5.29 -10.61
N SER A 220 -4.67 -5.32 -11.42
CA SER A 220 -3.31 -5.66 -11.01
C SER A 220 -2.66 -4.49 -10.28
N ASN A 221 -2.26 -4.71 -9.01
CA ASN A 221 -1.56 -3.71 -8.21
C ASN A 221 -0.24 -3.24 -8.84
N ILE A 222 0.47 -4.13 -9.55
CA ILE A 222 1.71 -3.81 -10.24
C ILE A 222 1.45 -2.84 -11.41
N ILE A 223 0.39 -3.10 -12.19
CA ILE A 223 -0.02 -2.24 -13.31
C ILE A 223 -0.57 -0.90 -12.80
N ARG A 224 -1.34 -0.89 -11.71
CA ARG A 224 -1.80 0.33 -11.04
C ARG A 224 -0.66 1.26 -10.65
N TRP A 225 0.41 0.70 -10.09
CA TRP A 225 1.60 1.49 -9.78
C TRP A 225 2.27 2.05 -11.04
N ALA A 226 2.40 1.25 -12.10
CA ALA A 226 2.96 1.70 -13.36
C ALA A 226 2.10 2.80 -14.01
N GLU A 227 0.76 2.68 -13.96
CA GLU A 227 -0.18 3.72 -14.39
C GLU A 227 0.01 5.02 -13.62
N LEU A 228 0.09 4.94 -12.28
CA LEU A 228 0.36 6.10 -11.43
C LEU A 228 1.69 6.77 -11.78
N GLN A 229 2.73 5.97 -12.01
CA GLN A 229 4.04 6.47 -12.42
C GLN A 229 3.97 7.22 -13.74
N ALA A 230 3.29 6.67 -14.75
CA ALA A 230 3.14 7.30 -16.05
C ALA A 230 2.37 8.64 -15.96
N ASN A 231 1.30 8.68 -15.15
CA ASN A 231 0.54 9.90 -14.93
C ASN A 231 1.32 10.97 -14.13
N ASN A 232 2.46 10.61 -13.55
CA ASN A 232 3.35 11.48 -12.78
C ASN A 232 4.80 11.49 -13.37
N ASN A 233 4.94 11.33 -14.69
CA ASN A 233 6.20 11.41 -15.43
C ASN A 233 7.30 10.45 -14.92
N PHE A 234 6.94 9.33 -14.29
CA PHE A 234 7.84 8.33 -13.69
C PHE A 234 8.76 8.90 -12.59
N LEU A 235 8.31 9.95 -11.88
CA LEU A 235 9.09 10.65 -10.86
C LEU A 235 8.67 10.34 -9.42
N LEU A 236 7.81 9.32 -9.20
CA LEU A 236 7.34 8.99 -7.86
C LEU A 236 8.24 7.99 -7.14
N GLY A 237 8.41 8.22 -5.84
CA GLY A 237 8.90 7.21 -4.92
C GLY A 237 10.42 7.07 -4.82
N ASP A 238 11.18 8.11 -5.14
CA ASP A 238 12.66 8.09 -5.04
C ASP A 238 13.17 7.66 -3.66
N VAL A 239 12.44 8.01 -2.61
CA VAL A 239 12.80 7.70 -1.22
C VAL A 239 12.08 6.46 -0.67
N LEU A 240 11.16 5.85 -1.44
CA LEU A 240 10.41 4.68 -1.02
C LEU A 240 11.14 3.38 -1.39
N PRO A 241 11.12 2.34 -0.53
CA PRO A 241 11.72 1.04 -0.80
C PRO A 241 10.83 0.19 -1.72
N ILE A 242 10.59 0.71 -2.93
CA ILE A 242 9.70 0.08 -3.92
C ILE A 242 10.30 -1.27 -4.36
N PRO A 243 9.55 -2.39 -4.27
CA PRO A 243 10.02 -3.68 -4.74
C PRO A 243 10.31 -3.72 -6.25
N ASN A 244 11.30 -4.53 -6.64
CA ASN A 244 11.76 -4.60 -8.02
C ASN A 244 10.66 -4.94 -9.04
N ILE A 245 9.63 -5.69 -8.62
CA ILE A 245 8.51 -6.04 -9.50
C ILE A 245 7.73 -4.79 -9.95
N TYR A 246 7.53 -3.82 -9.06
CA TYR A 246 6.86 -2.55 -9.38
C TYR A 246 7.77 -1.64 -10.24
N LYS A 247 9.08 -1.59 -9.90
CA LYS A 247 10.07 -0.83 -10.68
C LYS A 247 10.18 -1.35 -12.11
N ASN A 248 10.25 -2.68 -12.28
CA ASN A 248 10.30 -3.31 -13.59
C ASN A 248 9.06 -2.98 -14.43
N ALA A 249 7.88 -3.02 -13.85
CA ALA A 249 6.64 -2.67 -14.54
C ALA A 249 6.63 -1.21 -15.01
N SER A 250 7.08 -0.29 -14.16
CA SER A 250 7.19 1.13 -14.50
C SER A 250 8.19 1.35 -15.64
N ASN A 251 9.36 0.72 -15.57
CA ASN A 251 10.39 0.82 -16.62
C ASN A 251 9.89 0.28 -17.98
N ILE A 252 9.21 -0.88 -17.96
CA ILE A 252 8.64 -1.45 -19.18
C ILE A 252 7.55 -0.53 -19.73
N PHE A 253 6.68 -0.03 -18.88
CA PHE A 253 5.62 0.89 -19.33
C PHE A 253 6.19 2.16 -19.93
N GLU A 254 7.21 2.76 -19.32
CA GLU A 254 7.92 3.91 -19.86
C GLU A 254 8.51 3.64 -21.27
N MET A 255 9.07 2.43 -21.47
CA MET A 255 9.58 2.05 -22.79
C MET A 255 8.44 1.83 -23.81
N LEU A 256 7.33 1.20 -23.40
CA LEU A 256 6.18 0.98 -24.26
C LEU A 256 5.54 2.30 -24.70
N LEU A 257 5.50 3.30 -23.82
CA LEU A 257 4.98 4.64 -24.14
C LEU A 257 5.85 5.42 -25.14
N LYS A 258 7.10 5.00 -25.36
CA LYS A 258 7.98 5.57 -26.38
C LYS A 258 7.73 4.97 -27.77
N ILE A 259 6.94 3.90 -27.88
CA ILE A 259 6.56 3.28 -29.14
C ILE A 259 5.41 4.09 -29.76
N ASP A 260 5.62 4.57 -30.99
CA ASP A 260 4.59 5.24 -31.80
C ASP A 260 4.16 4.32 -32.95
N ALA A 261 2.90 4.45 -33.40
CA ALA A 261 2.35 3.66 -34.48
C ALA A 261 3.04 3.90 -35.84
N ASP A 262 3.60 5.10 -36.02
CA ASP A 262 4.28 5.53 -37.27
C ASP A 262 5.79 5.24 -37.23
N MET A 263 6.33 4.60 -36.19
CA MET A 263 7.75 4.31 -36.09
C MET A 263 8.23 3.34 -37.14
N THR A 264 9.39 3.63 -37.70
CA THR A 264 10.11 2.75 -38.63
C THR A 264 10.84 1.64 -37.89
N SER A 265 11.22 0.56 -38.64
CA SER A 265 12.04 -0.51 -38.08
C SER A 265 13.38 -0.01 -37.50
N LYS A 266 13.95 1.08 -38.05
CA LYS A 266 15.19 1.69 -37.56
C LYS A 266 15.03 2.39 -36.20
N GLU A 267 13.85 2.86 -35.89
CA GLU A 267 13.53 3.49 -34.61
C GLU A 267 13.17 2.43 -33.57
N LEU A 268 12.30 1.48 -33.95
CA LEU A 268 11.88 0.39 -33.07
C LEU A 268 13.03 -0.51 -32.60
N ILE A 269 14.09 -0.71 -33.42
CA ILE A 269 15.24 -1.54 -33.06
C ILE A 269 16.00 -1.04 -31.83
N ASN A 270 15.89 0.24 -31.49
CA ASN A 270 16.50 0.82 -30.30
C ASN A 270 15.68 0.58 -29.02
N LEU A 271 14.39 0.24 -29.14
CA LEU A 271 13.49 0.03 -28.01
C LEU A 271 13.15 -1.44 -27.76
N VAL A 272 12.78 -2.17 -28.81
CA VAL A 272 12.27 -3.55 -28.71
C VAL A 272 13.22 -4.51 -27.97
N PRO A 273 14.55 -4.50 -28.21
CA PRO A 273 15.48 -5.36 -27.49
C PRO A 273 15.54 -5.11 -25.97
N LEU A 274 15.20 -3.89 -25.52
CA LEU A 274 15.27 -3.49 -24.11
C LEU A 274 14.06 -3.98 -23.30
N ILE A 275 12.92 -4.21 -23.95
CA ILE A 275 11.65 -4.56 -23.30
C ILE A 275 11.59 -6.02 -22.85
N ASN A 276 12.36 -6.92 -23.48
CA ASN A 276 12.36 -8.38 -23.22
C ASN A 276 10.93 -8.95 -23.27
N PHE A 277 10.28 -8.84 -24.42
CA PHE A 277 8.90 -9.21 -24.63
C PHE A 277 8.55 -10.63 -24.19
N ASP A 278 9.43 -11.60 -24.42
CA ASP A 278 9.25 -13.01 -24.09
C ASP A 278 9.17 -13.27 -22.58
N ARG A 279 9.90 -12.50 -21.77
CA ARG A 279 9.94 -12.65 -20.31
C ARG A 279 8.84 -11.89 -19.57
N ASN A 280 8.21 -10.92 -20.22
CA ASN A 280 7.27 -9.99 -19.61
C ASN A 280 5.86 -10.09 -20.23
N GLU A 281 5.48 -11.23 -20.79
CA GLU A 281 4.24 -11.43 -21.56
C GLU A 281 3.00 -10.92 -20.82
N ASP A 282 2.73 -11.46 -19.63
CA ASP A 282 1.52 -11.11 -18.87
C ASP A 282 1.51 -9.63 -18.44
N LEU A 283 2.68 -9.11 -18.11
CA LEU A 283 2.84 -7.70 -17.75
C LEU A 283 2.54 -6.81 -18.97
N ILE A 284 3.13 -7.11 -20.13
CA ILE A 284 2.94 -6.33 -21.37
C ILE A 284 1.47 -6.38 -21.79
N LYS A 285 0.82 -7.55 -21.78
CA LYS A 285 -0.62 -7.67 -22.07
C LYS A 285 -1.47 -6.81 -21.12
N GLY A 286 -1.12 -6.81 -19.84
CA GLY A 286 -1.82 -5.98 -18.86
C GLY A 286 -1.59 -4.48 -19.07
N LEU A 287 -0.36 -4.07 -19.40
CA LEU A 287 -0.04 -2.67 -19.67
C LEU A 287 -0.69 -2.16 -20.98
N THR A 288 -0.76 -2.99 -22.04
CA THR A 288 -1.40 -2.63 -23.31
C THR A 288 -2.92 -2.44 -23.18
N ALA A 289 -3.53 -2.90 -22.09
CA ALA A 289 -4.93 -2.61 -21.79
C ALA A 289 -5.16 -1.22 -21.19
N LEU A 290 -4.09 -0.48 -20.83
CA LEU A 290 -4.20 0.86 -20.28
C LEU A 290 -4.52 1.89 -21.37
N PRO A 291 -5.32 2.93 -21.03
CA PRO A 291 -5.73 3.96 -22.00
C PRO A 291 -4.57 4.63 -22.73
N GLN A 292 -3.43 4.79 -22.09
CA GLN A 292 -2.23 5.44 -22.62
C GLN A 292 -1.61 4.70 -23.82
N LEU A 293 -1.88 3.40 -23.97
CA LEU A 293 -1.35 2.56 -25.08
C LEU A 293 -2.43 2.16 -26.11
N THR A 294 -3.62 2.76 -26.08
CA THR A 294 -4.74 2.37 -26.96
C THR A 294 -4.35 2.40 -28.44
N GLU A 295 -3.66 3.42 -28.90
CA GLU A 295 -3.28 3.61 -30.30
C GLU A 295 -2.18 2.64 -30.75
N THR A 296 -1.25 2.27 -29.86
CA THR A 296 -0.10 1.41 -30.15
C THR A 296 -0.29 -0.03 -29.71
N SER A 297 -1.41 -0.36 -29.05
CA SER A 297 -1.66 -1.68 -28.46
C SER A 297 -1.51 -2.82 -29.47
N ASN A 298 -2.05 -2.67 -30.69
CA ASN A 298 -1.96 -3.70 -31.72
C ASN A 298 -0.50 -3.95 -32.16
N LEU A 299 0.28 -2.89 -32.38
CA LEU A 299 1.70 -3.01 -32.72
C LEU A 299 2.48 -3.72 -31.59
N ILE A 300 2.26 -3.31 -30.33
CA ILE A 300 2.91 -3.93 -29.16
C ILE A 300 2.55 -5.41 -29.04
N LEU A 301 1.28 -5.77 -29.22
CA LEU A 301 0.84 -7.17 -29.18
C LEU A 301 1.37 -8.01 -30.34
N ASN A 302 1.53 -7.43 -31.54
CA ASN A 302 2.21 -8.09 -32.66
C ASN A 302 3.69 -8.32 -32.36
N LEU A 303 4.40 -7.31 -31.81
CA LEU A 303 5.78 -7.46 -31.35
C LEU A 303 5.93 -8.57 -30.31
N LEU A 304 5.02 -8.64 -29.33
CA LEU A 304 4.98 -9.68 -28.33
C LEU A 304 4.79 -11.06 -28.96
N LYS A 305 3.80 -11.22 -29.84
CA LYS A 305 3.53 -12.46 -30.55
C LYS A 305 4.73 -12.94 -31.35
N ASN A 306 5.28 -12.08 -32.21
CA ASN A 306 6.40 -12.43 -33.07
C ASN A 306 7.69 -12.70 -32.28
N SER A 307 7.90 -12.02 -31.15
CA SER A 307 9.00 -12.28 -30.24
C SER A 307 8.89 -13.69 -29.63
N LYS A 308 7.72 -14.12 -29.23
CA LYS A 308 7.47 -15.46 -28.69
C LYS A 308 7.62 -16.59 -29.71
N GLU A 309 7.22 -16.34 -30.96
CA GLU A 309 7.33 -17.29 -32.05
C GLU A 309 8.78 -17.41 -32.57
N THR A 310 9.68 -16.53 -32.11
CA THR A 310 11.07 -16.51 -32.55
C THR A 310 11.95 -17.37 -31.66
N ASP A 311 12.73 -18.27 -32.29
CA ASP A 311 13.69 -19.10 -31.59
C ASP A 311 15.02 -18.36 -31.37
N PHE A 312 15.29 -18.00 -30.13
CA PHE A 312 16.56 -17.38 -29.72
C PHE A 312 17.63 -18.40 -29.38
N SER A 313 17.35 -19.71 -29.43
CA SER A 313 18.34 -20.77 -29.11
C SER A 313 19.48 -20.80 -30.09
N VAL A 314 19.25 -20.36 -31.32
CA VAL A 314 20.27 -20.21 -32.37
C VAL A 314 21.49 -19.36 -31.94
N LEU A 315 21.27 -18.44 -30.96
CA LEU A 315 22.36 -17.61 -30.43
C LEU A 315 23.38 -18.38 -29.59
N LYS A 316 23.06 -19.62 -29.14
CA LYS A 316 23.97 -20.44 -28.33
C LYS A 316 25.15 -20.98 -29.13
N ASP A 317 24.98 -21.14 -30.45
CA ASP A 317 25.98 -21.73 -31.34
C ASP A 317 26.83 -20.66 -32.06
N ILE A 318 26.61 -19.37 -31.72
CA ILE A 318 27.27 -18.22 -32.34
C ILE A 318 28.47 -17.77 -31.49
N PRO A 319 29.63 -17.44 -32.09
CA PRO A 319 30.76 -16.86 -31.37
C PRO A 319 30.39 -15.55 -30.63
N ASN A 320 30.94 -15.37 -29.43
CA ASN A 320 30.61 -14.24 -28.57
C ASN A 320 30.75 -12.85 -29.24
N ASN A 321 31.70 -12.72 -30.17
CA ASN A 321 31.94 -11.47 -30.92
C ASN A 321 30.84 -11.19 -31.98
N GLU A 322 30.05 -12.19 -32.39
CA GLU A 322 29.01 -12.07 -33.42
C GLU A 322 27.58 -12.08 -32.84
N ILE A 323 27.41 -12.46 -31.56
CA ILE A 323 26.11 -12.61 -30.90
C ILE A 323 25.27 -11.30 -31.00
N ASN A 324 25.88 -10.15 -30.80
CA ASN A 324 25.16 -8.87 -30.84
C ASN A 324 24.62 -8.54 -32.24
N GLU A 325 25.39 -8.83 -33.27
CA GLU A 325 24.99 -8.62 -34.66
C GLU A 325 23.83 -9.54 -35.05
N GLU A 326 23.94 -10.84 -34.70
CA GLU A 326 22.88 -11.80 -34.99
C GLU A 326 21.61 -11.54 -34.20
N LYS A 327 21.73 -11.14 -32.93
CA LYS A 327 20.61 -10.70 -32.10
C LYS A 327 19.90 -9.51 -32.73
N LEU A 328 20.62 -8.55 -33.28
CA LEU A 328 20.04 -7.40 -33.99
C LEU A 328 19.24 -7.83 -35.23
N LYS A 329 19.76 -8.79 -36.02
CA LYS A 329 19.05 -9.34 -37.19
C LYS A 329 17.74 -10.03 -36.80
N ILE A 330 17.78 -10.81 -35.70
CA ILE A 330 16.58 -11.46 -35.15
C ILE A 330 15.52 -10.41 -34.75
N TYR A 331 15.90 -9.36 -34.02
CA TYR A 331 14.96 -8.31 -33.63
C TYR A 331 14.43 -7.52 -34.84
N LEU A 332 15.25 -7.24 -35.85
CA LEU A 332 14.78 -6.61 -37.10
C LEU A 332 13.73 -7.47 -37.82
N ASN A 333 13.91 -8.80 -37.83
CA ASN A 333 12.91 -9.70 -38.41
C ASN A 333 11.59 -9.68 -37.61
N ILE A 334 11.67 -9.70 -36.27
CA ILE A 334 10.49 -9.56 -35.39
C ILE A 334 9.74 -8.26 -35.70
N ILE A 335 10.46 -7.14 -35.77
CA ILE A 335 9.89 -5.82 -36.02
C ILE A 335 9.23 -5.76 -37.39
N ASN A 336 9.94 -6.20 -38.45
CA ASN A 336 9.41 -6.16 -39.82
C ASN A 336 8.16 -7.06 -40.02
N LYS A 337 8.02 -8.12 -39.23
CA LYS A 337 6.80 -8.95 -39.23
C LYS A 337 5.65 -8.32 -38.44
N SER A 338 5.95 -7.34 -37.60
CA SER A 338 4.98 -6.74 -36.67
C SER A 338 4.38 -5.44 -37.21
N LEU A 339 5.13 -4.73 -38.07
CA LEU A 339 4.68 -3.58 -38.86
C LEU A 339 3.78 -4.02 -40.03
#